data_15f1b0fe6393f02e7d2a88168f495be0
#
_entry.id   15f1b0fe6393f02e7d2a88168f495be0
#
_cell.length_a   1.000
_cell.length_b   1.000
_cell.length_c   1.000
_cell.angle_alpha   90.00
_cell.angle_beta   90.00
_cell.angle_gamma   90.00
#
_symmetry.space_group_name_H-M   'P 1'
#
loop_
_entity.id
_entity.type
_entity.pdbx_description
1 polymer ?
#
loop_
_entity_poly.entity_id
_entity_poly.type
_entity_poly.pdbx_seq_one_letter_code
_entity_poly.pdbx_strand_id
1 'polypeptide(L)'
;MERSQAFAELLQRAAQPDLLDWQVLRPGVDFHALYGQPGQGPAAALLRYAPGASVPAHQHGGIEHILVLAGSQRDDNGLYPAGTLLVSPPGSRHAVVSDDGCLVLAIWAGPLDFEPAR
;
A
#
# COMPACT_ATOMS: atom_id res chain seq x y z
N MET A 1 -8.37 -17.52 8.31
CA MET A 1 -7.19 -17.55 9.24
C MET A 1 -7.72 -17.96 10.61
N GLU A 2 -7.41 -19.16 11.01
CA GLU A 2 -7.94 -19.72 12.28
C GLU A 2 -7.08 -19.36 13.48
N ARG A 3 -5.83 -19.02 13.27
CA ARG A 3 -4.88 -18.65 14.31
C ARG A 3 -4.31 -17.28 14.02
N SER A 4 -3.90 -16.59 15.08
CA SER A 4 -3.12 -15.38 14.92
C SER A 4 -1.83 -15.69 14.17
N GLN A 5 -1.45 -14.82 13.27
CA GLN A 5 -0.16 -14.85 12.59
C GLN A 5 0.72 -13.76 13.16
N ALA A 6 1.97 -14.09 13.38
CA ALA A 6 2.96 -13.13 13.84
C ALA A 6 3.99 -12.94 12.73
N PHE A 7 4.17 -11.70 12.31
CA PHE A 7 5.19 -11.34 11.33
C PHE A 7 6.39 -10.77 12.10
N ALA A 8 7.17 -11.68 12.67
CA ALA A 8 8.30 -11.30 13.48
C ALA A 8 9.32 -10.51 12.69
N GLU A 9 9.89 -9.49 13.32
CA GLU A 9 10.94 -8.67 12.72
C GLU A 9 10.50 -7.98 11.42
N LEU A 10 9.20 -7.67 11.26
CA LEU A 10 8.69 -7.10 10.03
C LEU A 10 9.39 -5.81 9.64
N LEU A 11 9.65 -4.92 10.59
CA LEU A 11 10.31 -3.64 10.31
C LEU A 11 11.76 -3.84 9.85
N GLN A 12 12.48 -4.80 10.45
CA GLN A 12 13.84 -5.13 10.03
C GLN A 12 13.86 -5.76 8.63
N ARG A 13 12.90 -6.63 8.34
CA ARG A 13 12.75 -7.24 7.01
C ARG A 13 12.38 -6.18 5.98
N ALA A 14 11.49 -5.26 6.32
CA ALA A 14 11.11 -4.15 5.45
C ALA A 14 12.29 -3.20 5.17
N ALA A 15 13.23 -3.08 6.10
CA ALA A 15 14.45 -2.28 5.90
C ALA A 15 15.43 -2.94 4.93
N GLN A 16 15.21 -4.21 4.58
CA GLN A 16 16.01 -4.96 3.61
C GLN A 16 15.07 -5.53 2.53
N PRO A 17 14.40 -4.67 1.76
CA PRO A 17 13.32 -5.10 0.89
C PRO A 17 13.76 -6.08 -0.20
N ASP A 18 15.03 -6.05 -0.63
CA ASP A 18 15.51 -6.95 -1.66
C ASP A 18 15.60 -8.41 -1.20
N LEU A 19 15.46 -8.67 0.12
CA LEU A 19 15.43 -10.02 0.66
C LEU A 19 14.00 -10.60 0.73
N LEU A 20 12.98 -9.81 0.38
CA LEU A 20 11.59 -10.24 0.40
C LEU A 20 11.16 -10.72 -0.99
N ASP A 21 10.13 -11.57 -1.01
CA ASP A 21 9.50 -12.01 -2.26
C ASP A 21 8.49 -10.96 -2.71
N TRP A 22 8.68 -10.45 -3.93
CA TRP A 22 7.81 -9.43 -4.50
C TRP A 22 7.05 -9.96 -5.69
N GLN A 23 5.79 -9.55 -5.80
CA GLN A 23 4.95 -9.77 -6.98
C GLN A 23 4.56 -8.41 -7.55
N VAL A 24 4.33 -8.36 -8.85
CA VAL A 24 3.91 -7.11 -9.50
C VAL A 24 2.43 -6.88 -9.24
N LEU A 25 2.11 -5.73 -8.67
CA LEU A 25 0.73 -5.27 -8.52
C LEU A 25 0.28 -4.53 -9.78
N ARG A 26 1.13 -3.63 -10.25
CA ARG A 26 1.01 -2.86 -11.50
C ARG A 26 2.39 -2.33 -11.86
N PRO A 27 2.56 -1.74 -13.06
CA PRO A 27 3.87 -1.21 -13.43
C PRO A 27 4.42 -0.24 -12.37
N GLY A 28 5.63 -0.53 -11.88
CA GLY A 28 6.31 0.29 -10.88
C GLY A 28 5.86 0.08 -9.43
N VAL A 29 4.86 -0.75 -9.18
CA VAL A 29 4.37 -1.03 -7.82
C VAL A 29 4.36 -2.53 -7.60
N ASP A 30 5.17 -2.99 -6.66
CA ASP A 30 5.24 -4.39 -6.26
C ASP A 30 4.64 -4.57 -4.88
N PHE A 31 4.20 -5.79 -4.57
CA PHE A 31 3.69 -6.11 -3.25
C PHE A 31 4.30 -7.39 -2.69
N HIS A 32 4.41 -7.41 -1.37
CA HIS A 32 4.75 -8.59 -0.58
C HIS A 32 3.57 -8.86 0.34
N ALA A 33 2.80 -9.90 0.04
CA ALA A 33 1.56 -10.17 0.78
C ALA A 33 1.83 -10.66 2.19
N LEU A 34 1.07 -10.13 3.14
CA LEU A 34 1.00 -10.66 4.50
C LEU A 34 -0.22 -11.55 4.65
N TYR A 35 -1.37 -11.11 4.17
CA TYR A 35 -2.57 -11.95 4.02
C TYR A 35 -3.49 -11.30 2.98
N GLY A 36 -4.35 -12.12 2.38
CA GLY A 36 -5.32 -11.65 1.41
C GLY A 36 -4.69 -11.23 0.08
N GLN A 37 -5.53 -10.75 -0.82
CA GLN A 37 -5.11 -10.26 -2.14
C GLN A 37 -5.38 -8.76 -2.22
N PRO A 38 -4.35 -7.92 -2.42
CA PRO A 38 -4.56 -6.47 -2.54
C PRO A 38 -5.63 -6.13 -3.58
N GLY A 39 -6.55 -5.25 -3.19
CA GLY A 39 -7.61 -4.76 -4.07
C GLY A 39 -8.88 -5.60 -4.13
N GLN A 40 -8.88 -6.81 -3.57
CA GLN A 40 -10.01 -7.74 -3.74
C GLN A 40 -10.80 -8.00 -2.46
N GLY A 41 -10.44 -7.42 -1.36
CA GLY A 41 -11.12 -7.63 -0.09
C GLY A 41 -10.17 -7.36 1.06
N PRO A 42 -10.45 -7.89 2.27
CA PRO A 42 -9.53 -7.71 3.39
C PRO A 42 -8.15 -8.26 3.05
N ALA A 43 -7.13 -7.42 3.22
CA ALA A 43 -5.76 -7.78 2.88
C ALA A 43 -4.76 -6.90 3.62
N ALA A 44 -3.53 -7.37 3.72
CA ALA A 44 -2.40 -6.55 4.16
C ALA A 44 -1.16 -6.94 3.36
N ALA A 45 -0.35 -5.95 3.04
CA ALA A 45 0.87 -6.16 2.26
C ALA A 45 1.86 -5.03 2.50
N LEU A 46 3.14 -5.34 2.28
CA LEU A 46 4.11 -4.29 2.00
C LEU A 46 3.99 -3.94 0.53
N LEU A 47 4.00 -2.65 0.22
CA LEU A 47 4.05 -2.14 -1.16
C LEU A 47 5.36 -1.42 -1.37
N ARG A 48 5.97 -1.66 -2.52
CA ARG A 48 7.20 -0.98 -2.93
C ARG A 48 6.92 -0.23 -4.23
N TYR A 49 7.09 1.08 -4.20
CA TYR A 49 6.92 1.96 -5.36
C TYR A 49 8.27 2.35 -5.92
N ALA A 50 8.47 2.16 -7.21
CA ALA A 50 9.61 2.76 -7.89
C ALA A 50 9.44 4.29 -7.93
N PRO A 51 10.54 5.06 -8.03
CA PRO A 51 10.43 6.51 -8.19
C PRO A 51 9.54 6.89 -9.38
N GLY A 52 8.56 7.77 -9.14
CA GLY A 52 7.59 8.21 -10.14
C GLY A 52 6.41 7.27 -10.35
N ALA A 53 6.39 6.14 -9.69
CA ALA A 53 5.28 5.19 -9.82
C ALA A 53 3.99 5.74 -9.22
N SER A 54 2.87 5.31 -9.77
CA SER A 54 1.56 5.82 -9.37
C SER A 54 0.52 4.70 -9.30
N VAL A 55 -0.52 4.96 -8.54
CA VAL A 55 -1.74 4.16 -8.50
C VAL A 55 -2.88 5.06 -8.96
N PRO A 56 -3.62 4.67 -10.00
CA PRO A 56 -4.69 5.52 -10.52
C PRO A 56 -5.82 5.70 -9.51
N ALA A 57 -6.70 6.66 -9.79
CA ALA A 57 -7.83 6.97 -8.93
C ALA A 57 -8.65 5.73 -8.61
N HIS A 58 -8.97 5.57 -7.32
CA HIS A 58 -9.73 4.44 -6.81
C HIS A 58 -10.54 4.87 -5.60
N GLN A 59 -11.61 4.12 -5.34
CA GLN A 59 -12.47 4.31 -4.18
C GLN A 59 -12.23 3.16 -3.20
N HIS A 60 -12.19 3.49 -1.92
CA HIS A 60 -12.00 2.50 -0.85
C HIS A 60 -13.33 1.88 -0.48
N GLY A 61 -13.46 0.56 -0.62
CA GLY A 61 -14.65 -0.18 -0.20
C GLY A 61 -14.69 -0.46 1.31
N GLY A 62 -13.57 -0.26 1.99
CA GLY A 62 -13.44 -0.35 3.44
C GLY A 62 -12.39 0.63 3.91
N ILE A 63 -12.19 0.74 5.22
CA ILE A 63 -11.12 1.59 5.75
C ILE A 63 -9.75 1.09 5.28
N GLU A 64 -8.89 2.03 4.88
CA GLU A 64 -7.52 1.73 4.48
C GLU A 64 -6.54 2.42 5.43
N HIS A 65 -5.51 1.69 5.84
CA HIS A 65 -4.38 2.23 6.59
C HIS A 65 -3.13 2.10 5.75
N ILE A 66 -2.40 3.19 5.57
CA ILE A 66 -1.09 3.22 4.93
C ILE A 66 -0.09 3.79 5.91
N LEU A 67 0.90 3.00 6.29
CA LEU A 67 2.03 3.47 7.09
C LEU A 67 3.24 3.59 6.17
N VAL A 68 3.72 4.80 5.96
CA VAL A 68 4.91 5.05 5.13
C VAL A 68 6.15 4.69 5.94
N LEU A 69 6.89 3.67 5.49
CA LEU A 69 8.08 3.17 6.18
C LEU A 69 9.36 3.82 5.65
N ALA A 70 9.41 4.13 4.36
CA ALA A 70 10.55 4.77 3.72
C ALA A 70 10.06 5.56 2.50
N GLY A 71 10.76 6.63 2.15
CA GLY A 71 10.37 7.47 1.03
C GLY A 71 9.15 8.31 1.33
N SER A 72 8.30 8.55 0.32
CA SER A 72 7.11 9.37 0.47
C SER A 72 6.04 9.00 -0.54
N GLN A 73 4.78 9.30 -0.19
CA GLN A 73 3.64 9.28 -1.09
C GLN A 73 2.98 10.64 -1.10
N ARG A 74 2.31 10.98 -2.19
CA ARG A 74 1.44 12.15 -2.24
C ARG A 74 0.14 11.83 -2.96
N ASP A 75 -0.89 12.59 -2.62
CA ASP A 75 -2.17 12.63 -3.31
C ASP A 75 -2.64 14.08 -3.37
N ASP A 76 -3.89 14.33 -3.73
CA ASP A 76 -4.42 15.68 -3.84
C ASP A 76 -4.47 16.43 -2.49
N ASN A 77 -4.40 15.70 -1.39
CA ASN A 77 -4.54 16.28 -0.05
C ASN A 77 -3.20 16.57 0.62
N GLY A 78 -2.11 16.02 0.13
CA GLY A 78 -0.82 16.30 0.74
C GLY A 78 0.30 15.34 0.37
N LEU A 79 1.44 15.61 0.97
CA LEU A 79 2.65 14.80 0.88
C LEU A 79 2.85 14.07 2.21
N TYR A 80 3.08 12.76 2.13
CA TYR A 80 3.18 11.88 3.30
C TYR A 80 4.58 11.26 3.35
N PRO A 81 5.49 11.80 4.16
CA PRO A 81 6.83 11.23 4.31
C PRO A 81 6.83 10.01 5.23
N ALA A 82 7.99 9.34 5.30
CA ALA A 82 8.20 8.21 6.20
C ALA A 82 7.77 8.55 7.64
N GLY A 83 7.10 7.60 8.30
CA GLY A 83 6.52 7.78 9.63
C GLY A 83 5.07 8.23 9.64
N THR A 84 4.50 8.61 8.47
CA THR A 84 3.11 9.03 8.39
C THR A 84 2.19 7.80 8.33
N LEU A 85 1.14 7.83 9.13
CA LEU A 85 0.01 6.91 9.00
C LEU A 85 -1.16 7.65 8.38
N LEU A 86 -1.54 7.25 7.17
CA LEU A 86 -2.69 7.77 6.46
C LEU A 86 -3.87 6.82 6.64
N VAL A 87 -4.99 7.32 7.13
CA VAL A 87 -6.21 6.55 7.32
C VAL A 87 -7.27 7.08 6.37
N SER A 88 -7.75 6.24 5.47
CA SER A 88 -8.76 6.61 4.47
C SER A 88 -10.06 5.89 4.79
N PRO A 89 -11.15 6.62 5.07
CA PRO A 89 -12.43 5.99 5.43
C PRO A 89 -13.09 5.31 4.22
N PRO A 90 -14.05 4.40 4.47
CA PRO A 90 -14.83 3.82 3.38
C PRO A 90 -15.49 4.91 2.53
N GLY A 91 -15.48 4.71 1.23
CA GLY A 91 -16.07 5.66 0.29
C GLY A 91 -15.13 6.78 -0.16
N SER A 92 -13.99 6.96 0.51
CA SER A 92 -13.01 7.97 0.09
C SER A 92 -12.30 7.54 -1.20
N ARG A 93 -11.78 8.53 -1.92
CA ARG A 93 -11.15 8.34 -3.23
C ARG A 93 -9.85 9.11 -3.29
N HIS A 94 -8.85 8.55 -3.94
CA HIS A 94 -7.62 9.26 -4.29
C HIS A 94 -6.86 8.55 -5.41
N ALA A 95 -5.92 9.30 -6.00
CA ALA A 95 -4.85 8.76 -6.82
C ALA A 95 -3.54 9.06 -6.12
N VAL A 96 -2.61 8.12 -6.15
CA VAL A 96 -1.37 8.19 -5.38
C VAL A 96 -0.17 8.21 -6.32
N VAL A 97 0.81 9.04 -6.00
CA VAL A 97 2.11 9.07 -6.69
C VAL A 97 3.21 9.04 -5.63
N SER A 98 4.29 8.32 -5.93
CA SER A 98 5.50 8.39 -5.13
C SER A 98 6.63 8.95 -6.00
N ASP A 99 6.95 10.23 -5.81
CA ASP A 99 7.94 10.91 -6.66
C ASP A 99 9.33 10.29 -6.50
N ASP A 100 9.71 9.96 -5.27
CA ASP A 100 11.04 9.46 -4.95
C ASP A 100 11.07 7.94 -4.71
N GLY A 101 9.94 7.27 -4.88
CA GLY A 101 9.76 5.90 -4.46
C GLY A 101 9.41 5.79 -2.98
N CYS A 102 8.88 4.67 -2.58
CA CYS A 102 8.55 4.44 -1.18
C CYS A 102 8.34 2.97 -0.86
N LEU A 103 8.37 2.68 0.43
CA LEU A 103 7.96 1.41 1.00
C LEU A 103 6.88 1.71 2.02
N VAL A 104 5.74 1.05 1.91
CA VAL A 104 4.61 1.26 2.82
C VAL A 104 4.06 -0.07 3.31
N LEU A 105 3.47 -0.05 4.51
CA LEU A 105 2.59 -1.12 4.99
C LEU A 105 1.16 -0.68 4.72
N ALA A 106 0.44 -1.46 3.93
CA ALA A 106 -0.95 -1.20 3.59
C ALA A 106 -1.85 -2.27 4.22
N ILE A 107 -2.94 -1.82 4.83
CA ILE A 107 -3.95 -2.70 5.44
C ILE A 107 -5.32 -2.24 4.94
N TRP A 108 -6.04 -3.15 4.29
CA TRP A 108 -7.36 -2.89 3.71
C TRP A 108 -8.41 -3.73 4.41
N ALA A 109 -9.50 -3.10 4.83
CA ALA A 109 -10.66 -3.82 5.36
C ALA A 109 -11.61 -4.29 4.25
N GLY A 110 -11.54 -3.70 3.07
CA GLY A 110 -12.40 -4.03 1.95
C GLY A 110 -11.69 -3.88 0.61
N PRO A 111 -12.43 -4.06 -0.50
CA PRO A 111 -11.85 -3.97 -1.84
C PRO A 111 -11.52 -2.53 -2.25
N LEU A 112 -10.70 -2.40 -3.28
CA LEU A 112 -10.47 -1.14 -4.00
C LEU A 112 -11.26 -1.17 -5.30
N ASP A 113 -11.93 -0.06 -5.61
CA ASP A 113 -12.72 0.10 -6.83
C ASP A 113 -12.03 1.16 -7.70
N PHE A 114 -11.41 0.72 -8.78
CA PHE A 114 -10.67 1.60 -9.66
C PHE A 114 -11.60 2.25 -10.67
N GLU A 115 -11.37 3.55 -10.94
CA GLU A 115 -12.13 4.25 -11.93
C GLU A 115 -11.81 3.71 -13.33
N PRO A 116 -12.80 3.64 -14.23
CA PRO A 116 -12.55 3.23 -15.60
C PRO A 116 -11.56 4.16 -16.27
N ALA A 117 -10.72 3.60 -17.15
CA ALA A 117 -9.85 4.38 -18.02
C ALA A 117 -10.70 5.21 -18.97
N ARG A 118 -10.27 6.41 -19.26
CA ARG A 118 -10.95 7.33 -20.19
C ARG A 118 -10.18 7.44 -21.50
#